data_4acf76c22a978af30982391fc82dc951
#
_entry.id   4acf76c22a978af30982391fc82dc951
#
_cell.length_a   1.000
_cell.length_b   1.000
_cell.length_c   1.000
_cell.angle_alpha   90.00
_cell.angle_beta   90.00
_cell.angle_gamma   90.00
#
_symmetry.space_group_name_H-M   'P 1'
#
loop_
_entity.id
_entity.type
_entity.pdbx_description
1 polymer ?
#
loop_
_entity_poly.entity_id
_entity_poly.type
_entity_poly.pdbx_seq_one_letter_code
_entity_poly.pdbx_strand_id
1 'polypeptide(L)'
;DNGEKHYLTDEGGALHFYDDQTDNYTQKNYQLLFNHNFTSQWNLNIGLHYTKGDGYYQEYKGERSLAEYGMSPFEYNGGKIEVSDLIRKKAMDNWFGGGIFSVSYKADRLHASLGGALNRYDGDHFGKVLWVKNYIGELNPDHDYYRNNATKNDGNIYLKANYELVSGLSAYLDLQYRHINYKINGLNDKYNWTAATPGMQKLDIDEDFDFFNPKAGLSWQIDRNHRLYGSFSVAHKEPTRNNYTDGYFTEHPKAERLFDYELGYTFANSWLHAGANFYYMDYKDQLVLTGELNEIGEAMASNVPDSYRTGIELMAGIKLDCGFQWDINATLSKNRVQNFTETLFENEEAGSEAWVIKHGDTPIAFSPDFILNNRFGYTFKGFEASLQSQYISKQYMSNAKQEECTLDAYFVSNLNLSYTFKLPKVKS
;
A
#
# COMPACT_ATOMS: atom_id res chain seq x y z
N ASP A 1 -14.21 -16.06 -3.35
CA ASP A 1 -14.94 -16.62 -4.50
C ASP A 1 -16.31 -15.95 -4.55
N ASN A 2 -16.49 -14.93 -5.39
CA ASN A 2 -17.71 -14.09 -5.47
C ASN A 2 -18.91 -14.81 -6.10
N GLY A 3 -18.87 -16.14 -6.24
CA GLY A 3 -19.88 -16.91 -6.96
C GLY A 3 -19.77 -16.83 -8.49
N GLU A 4 -18.77 -16.13 -9.02
CA GLU A 4 -18.54 -16.07 -10.47
C GLU A 4 -18.05 -17.42 -11.00
N LYS A 5 -18.59 -17.84 -12.16
CA LYS A 5 -18.13 -19.05 -12.84
C LYS A 5 -16.82 -18.78 -13.58
N HIS A 6 -15.85 -19.64 -13.34
CA HIS A 6 -14.55 -19.66 -14.04
C HIS A 6 -14.37 -20.95 -14.87
N TYR A 7 -15.47 -21.60 -15.22
CA TYR A 7 -15.49 -22.89 -15.92
C TYR A 7 -16.75 -23.02 -16.81
N LEU A 8 -16.63 -23.84 -17.84
CA LEU A 8 -17.76 -24.33 -18.63
C LEU A 8 -18.24 -25.68 -18.05
N THR A 9 -19.54 -25.91 -18.11
CA THR A 9 -20.12 -27.24 -17.87
C THR A 9 -20.60 -27.79 -19.21
N ASP A 10 -20.12 -28.98 -19.57
CA ASP A 10 -20.60 -29.68 -20.77
C ASP A 10 -21.99 -30.31 -20.60
N GLU A 11 -22.54 -30.90 -21.69
CA GLU A 11 -23.84 -31.56 -21.66
C GLU A 11 -23.91 -32.75 -20.69
N GLY A 12 -22.77 -33.34 -20.33
CA GLY A 12 -22.66 -34.42 -19.36
C GLY A 12 -22.48 -33.93 -17.91
N GLY A 13 -22.39 -32.62 -17.68
CA GLY A 13 -22.17 -32.03 -16.36
C GLY A 13 -20.70 -31.99 -15.92
N ALA A 14 -19.77 -32.32 -16.80
CA ALA A 14 -18.33 -32.20 -16.48
C ALA A 14 -17.85 -30.75 -16.56
N LEU A 15 -16.98 -30.36 -15.63
CA LEU A 15 -16.41 -29.02 -15.53
C LEU A 15 -15.18 -28.92 -16.42
N HIS A 16 -15.12 -27.89 -17.26
CA HIS A 16 -14.01 -27.54 -18.12
C HIS A 16 -13.47 -26.17 -17.74
N PHE A 17 -12.26 -26.11 -17.23
CA PHE A 17 -11.58 -24.85 -16.93
C PHE A 17 -10.87 -24.31 -18.17
N TYR A 18 -10.67 -23.00 -18.20
CA TYR A 18 -9.90 -22.35 -19.26
C TYR A 18 -8.40 -22.60 -19.06
N ASP A 19 -7.77 -23.33 -19.99
CA ASP A 19 -6.37 -23.74 -19.88
C ASP A 19 -5.37 -22.57 -19.99
N ASP A 20 -5.74 -21.50 -20.73
CA ASP A 20 -4.91 -20.33 -20.94
C ASP A 20 -5.19 -19.21 -19.93
N GLN A 21 -5.78 -19.50 -18.79
CA GLN A 21 -5.91 -18.53 -17.70
C GLN A 21 -4.53 -18.18 -17.19
N THR A 22 -4.07 -16.99 -17.51
CA THR A 22 -2.67 -16.58 -17.33
C THR A 22 -2.54 -15.13 -16.95
N ASP A 23 -1.48 -14.82 -16.23
CA ASP A 23 -1.01 -13.48 -15.91
C ASP A 23 0.44 -13.33 -16.40
N ASN A 24 0.66 -12.40 -17.32
CA ASN A 24 1.95 -12.13 -17.94
C ASN A 24 2.30 -10.66 -17.77
N TYR A 25 3.49 -10.38 -17.23
CA TYR A 25 4.01 -9.03 -17.13
C TYR A 25 5.49 -8.97 -17.44
N THR A 26 5.86 -8.08 -18.34
CA THR A 26 7.26 -7.82 -18.74
C THR A 26 7.65 -6.42 -18.28
N GLN A 27 8.76 -6.33 -17.58
CA GLN A 27 9.31 -5.04 -17.13
C GLN A 27 10.78 -4.89 -17.54
N LYS A 28 11.10 -3.77 -18.18
CA LYS A 28 12.46 -3.40 -18.59
C LYS A 28 12.88 -2.15 -17.86
N ASN A 29 13.96 -2.24 -17.06
CA ASN A 29 14.47 -1.14 -16.25
C ASN A 29 15.82 -0.66 -16.78
N TYR A 30 15.97 0.65 -16.94
CA TYR A 30 17.20 1.32 -17.33
C TYR A 30 17.54 2.37 -16.27
N GLN A 31 18.80 2.38 -15.83
CA GLN A 31 19.27 3.32 -14.83
C GLN A 31 20.64 3.86 -15.19
N LEU A 32 20.85 5.15 -14.96
CA LEU A 32 22.15 5.82 -15.04
C LEU A 32 22.41 6.53 -13.72
N LEU A 33 23.45 6.12 -13.02
CA LEU A 33 23.81 6.65 -11.72
C LEU A 33 25.13 7.38 -11.82
N PHE A 34 25.17 8.60 -11.30
CA PHE A 34 26.36 9.40 -11.19
C PHE A 34 26.57 9.86 -9.75
N ASN A 35 27.76 9.63 -9.23
CA ASN A 35 28.20 10.11 -7.92
C ASN A 35 29.53 10.83 -8.07
N HIS A 36 29.65 12.01 -7.45
CA HIS A 36 30.89 12.78 -7.46
C HIS A 36 31.15 13.45 -6.11
N ASN A 37 32.34 13.26 -5.57
CA ASN A 37 32.83 13.96 -4.42
C ASN A 37 33.71 15.15 -4.88
N PHE A 38 33.18 16.36 -4.79
CA PHE A 38 33.94 17.56 -5.11
C PHE A 38 35.08 17.81 -4.09
N THR A 39 34.78 17.54 -2.83
CA THR A 39 35.71 17.59 -1.70
C THR A 39 35.37 16.53 -0.68
N SER A 40 36.10 16.41 0.43
CA SER A 40 35.69 15.55 1.56
C SER A 40 34.37 15.96 2.23
N GLN A 41 33.91 17.17 1.95
CA GLN A 41 32.69 17.75 2.53
C GLN A 41 31.50 17.74 1.56
N TRP A 42 31.70 17.86 0.24
CA TRP A 42 30.68 18.01 -0.76
C TRP A 42 30.56 16.78 -1.64
N ASN A 43 29.36 16.22 -1.69
CA ASN A 43 28.99 15.10 -2.55
C ASN A 43 27.77 15.46 -3.41
N LEU A 44 27.79 15.04 -4.67
CA LEU A 44 26.67 15.12 -5.62
C LEU A 44 26.26 13.72 -6.06
N ASN A 45 24.98 13.43 -6.00
CA ASN A 45 24.38 12.24 -6.59
C ASN A 45 23.34 12.66 -7.63
N ILE A 46 23.35 12.02 -8.79
CA ILE A 46 22.32 12.14 -9.83
C ILE A 46 21.94 10.73 -10.25
N GLY A 47 20.65 10.47 -10.37
CA GLY A 47 20.11 9.23 -10.91
C GLY A 47 19.07 9.53 -11.98
N LEU A 48 19.20 8.90 -13.14
CA LEU A 48 18.16 8.87 -14.15
C LEU A 48 17.61 7.45 -14.22
N HIS A 49 16.32 7.31 -14.40
CA HIS A 49 15.68 6.02 -14.54
C HIS A 49 14.59 6.05 -15.60
N TYR A 50 14.41 4.92 -16.23
CA TYR A 50 13.31 4.67 -17.16
C TYR A 50 12.89 3.21 -17.07
N THR A 51 11.61 2.99 -16.88
CA THR A 51 10.99 1.68 -16.80
C THR A 51 9.90 1.58 -17.85
N LYS A 52 9.92 0.56 -18.67
CA LYS A 52 8.85 0.21 -19.60
C LYS A 52 8.20 -1.08 -19.08
N GLY A 53 6.88 -1.08 -18.91
CA GLY A 53 6.09 -2.22 -18.51
C GLY A 53 4.99 -2.49 -19.51
N ASP A 54 4.79 -3.75 -19.84
CA ASP A 54 3.64 -4.24 -20.60
C ASP A 54 3.19 -5.59 -20.05
N GLY A 55 1.89 -5.80 -19.99
CA GLY A 55 1.36 -7.04 -19.48
C GLY A 55 -0.12 -7.20 -19.67
N TYR A 56 -0.59 -8.40 -19.42
CA TYR A 56 -2.00 -8.74 -19.48
C TYR A 56 -2.30 -9.97 -18.63
N TYR A 57 -3.54 -10.07 -18.21
CA TYR A 57 -4.11 -11.33 -17.81
C TYR A 57 -5.36 -11.65 -18.64
N GLN A 58 -5.64 -12.93 -18.76
CA GLN A 58 -6.84 -13.40 -19.45
C GLN A 58 -7.53 -14.48 -18.63
N GLU A 59 -8.86 -14.45 -18.65
CA GLU A 59 -9.67 -15.29 -17.81
C GLU A 59 -11.01 -15.60 -18.47
N TYR A 60 -11.59 -16.74 -18.11
CA TYR A 60 -12.95 -17.12 -18.43
C TYR A 60 -13.92 -16.48 -17.42
N LYS A 61 -15.01 -15.93 -17.92
CA LYS A 61 -16.13 -15.39 -17.14
C LYS A 61 -17.42 -16.02 -17.61
N GLY A 62 -18.13 -16.69 -16.70
CA GLY A 62 -19.43 -17.32 -16.98
C GLY A 62 -20.58 -16.36 -16.71
N GLU A 63 -21.63 -16.48 -17.55
CA GLU A 63 -22.92 -15.81 -17.35
C GLU A 63 -22.83 -14.28 -17.22
N ARG A 64 -22.01 -13.62 -18.09
CA ARG A 64 -21.85 -12.17 -18.09
C ARG A 64 -22.78 -11.48 -19.07
N SER A 65 -23.28 -10.31 -18.70
CA SER A 65 -24.03 -9.45 -19.61
C SER A 65 -23.12 -8.94 -20.73
N LEU A 66 -23.54 -9.10 -21.98
CA LEU A 66 -22.81 -8.62 -23.15
C LEU A 66 -22.63 -7.08 -23.14
N ALA A 67 -23.58 -6.37 -22.53
CA ALA A 67 -23.53 -4.92 -22.40
C ALA A 67 -22.29 -4.45 -21.60
N GLU A 68 -21.86 -5.19 -20.59
CA GLU A 68 -20.65 -4.89 -19.82
C GLU A 68 -19.37 -4.89 -20.68
N TYR A 69 -19.44 -5.52 -21.83
CA TYR A 69 -18.31 -5.63 -22.78
C TYR A 69 -18.56 -4.82 -24.07
N GLY A 70 -19.52 -3.89 -24.05
CA GLY A 70 -19.86 -3.07 -25.21
C GLY A 70 -20.40 -3.87 -26.40
N MET A 71 -20.88 -5.10 -26.16
CA MET A 71 -21.41 -5.99 -27.17
C MET A 71 -22.93 -5.88 -27.26
N SER A 72 -23.45 -5.87 -28.47
CA SER A 72 -24.91 -5.98 -28.71
C SER A 72 -25.38 -7.41 -28.52
N PRO A 73 -26.59 -7.62 -28.04
CA PRO A 73 -27.24 -8.94 -28.08
C PRO A 73 -27.23 -9.55 -29.46
N PHE A 74 -27.11 -10.86 -29.56
CA PHE A 74 -27.14 -11.62 -30.83
C PHE A 74 -28.16 -12.75 -30.84
N GLU A 75 -28.52 -13.22 -32.05
CA GLU A 75 -29.47 -14.31 -32.21
C GLU A 75 -28.72 -15.66 -32.24
N TYR A 76 -29.24 -16.64 -31.48
CA TYR A 76 -28.76 -18.03 -31.51
C TYR A 76 -29.92 -19.00 -31.30
N ASN A 77 -30.09 -19.98 -32.20
CA ASN A 77 -31.16 -20.97 -32.17
C ASN A 77 -32.58 -20.37 -32.03
N GLY A 78 -32.82 -19.20 -32.63
CA GLY A 78 -34.11 -18.51 -32.59
C GLY A 78 -34.41 -17.77 -31.28
N GLY A 79 -33.39 -17.63 -30.40
CA GLY A 79 -33.47 -16.84 -29.17
C GLY A 79 -32.44 -15.71 -29.17
N LYS A 80 -32.81 -14.60 -28.51
CA LYS A 80 -31.93 -13.46 -28.28
C LYS A 80 -31.03 -13.74 -27.09
N ILE A 81 -29.73 -13.65 -27.26
CA ILE A 81 -28.71 -13.83 -26.21
C ILE A 81 -28.23 -12.45 -25.74
N GLU A 82 -28.44 -12.15 -24.49
CA GLU A 82 -28.01 -10.93 -23.79
C GLU A 82 -26.95 -11.22 -22.73
N VAL A 83 -26.89 -12.48 -22.25
CA VAL A 83 -25.96 -12.99 -21.26
C VAL A 83 -25.23 -14.19 -21.84
N SER A 84 -23.92 -14.27 -21.73
CA SER A 84 -23.14 -15.40 -22.25
C SER A 84 -21.86 -15.61 -21.45
N ASP A 85 -21.29 -16.80 -21.64
CA ASP A 85 -19.93 -17.08 -21.19
C ASP A 85 -18.94 -16.46 -22.17
N LEU A 86 -17.84 -15.92 -21.66
CA LEU A 86 -16.82 -15.28 -22.49
C LEU A 86 -15.39 -15.45 -21.91
N ILE A 87 -14.41 -15.20 -22.74
CA ILE A 87 -13.01 -15.05 -22.34
C ILE A 87 -12.63 -13.60 -22.58
N ARG A 88 -12.16 -12.94 -21.52
CA ARG A 88 -11.66 -11.58 -21.58
C ARG A 88 -10.16 -11.51 -21.35
N LYS A 89 -9.55 -10.49 -21.91
CA LYS A 89 -8.16 -10.09 -21.66
C LYS A 89 -8.16 -8.68 -21.14
N LYS A 90 -7.54 -8.45 -19.97
CA LYS A 90 -7.24 -7.11 -19.47
C LYS A 90 -5.74 -6.87 -19.62
N ALA A 91 -5.36 -5.73 -20.15
CA ALA A 91 -3.98 -5.42 -20.47
C ALA A 91 -3.60 -4.01 -20.03
N MET A 92 -2.30 -3.83 -19.82
CA MET A 92 -1.70 -2.53 -19.56
C MET A 92 -0.41 -2.36 -20.35
N ASP A 93 -0.17 -1.14 -20.79
CA ASP A 93 1.08 -0.69 -21.41
C ASP A 93 1.50 0.62 -20.75
N ASN A 94 2.62 0.64 -20.06
CA ASN A 94 3.03 1.81 -19.31
C ASN A 94 4.52 2.09 -19.38
N TRP A 95 4.87 3.32 -19.04
CA TRP A 95 6.24 3.69 -18.73
C TRP A 95 6.30 4.62 -17.52
N PHE A 96 7.41 4.57 -16.82
CA PHE A 96 7.75 5.42 -15.70
C PHE A 96 9.21 5.89 -15.86
N GLY A 97 9.42 7.17 -15.83
CA GLY A 97 10.77 7.70 -15.99
C GLY A 97 10.96 9.01 -15.26
N GLY A 98 12.22 9.32 -14.97
CA GLY A 98 12.52 10.54 -14.25
C GLY A 98 13.98 10.69 -13.88
N GLY A 99 14.22 11.70 -13.06
CA GLY A 99 15.52 12.01 -12.49
C GLY A 99 15.43 12.40 -11.04
N ILE A 100 16.44 12.02 -10.30
CA ILE A 100 16.66 12.40 -8.91
C ILE A 100 18.02 13.06 -8.76
N PHE A 101 18.14 13.99 -7.84
CA PHE A 101 19.44 14.57 -7.48
C PHE A 101 19.52 14.81 -5.98
N SER A 102 20.75 14.81 -5.45
CA SER A 102 21.05 15.31 -4.13
C SER A 102 22.44 15.88 -4.05
N VAL A 103 22.56 17.03 -3.40
CA VAL A 103 23.82 17.65 -3.01
C VAL A 103 23.91 17.58 -1.49
N SER A 104 24.94 16.95 -0.97
CA SER A 104 25.16 16.78 0.47
C SER A 104 26.40 17.53 0.91
N TYR A 105 26.30 18.20 2.05
CA TYR A 105 27.39 18.89 2.74
C TYR A 105 27.61 18.30 4.13
N LYS A 106 28.82 17.93 4.45
CA LYS A 106 29.20 17.37 5.74
C LYS A 106 30.38 18.14 6.34
N ALA A 107 30.11 18.76 7.48
CA ALA A 107 31.12 19.39 8.34
C ALA A 107 31.04 18.80 9.76
N ASP A 108 31.93 19.23 10.67
CA ASP A 108 32.04 18.66 12.04
C ASP A 108 30.67 18.62 12.77
N ARG A 109 29.89 19.71 12.70
CA ARG A 109 28.62 19.86 13.41
C ARG A 109 27.42 19.93 12.51
N LEU A 110 27.59 20.04 11.19
CA LEU A 110 26.50 20.21 10.23
C LEU A 110 26.53 19.14 9.16
N HIS A 111 25.44 18.39 9.05
CA HIS A 111 25.14 17.56 7.90
C HIS A 111 23.90 18.10 7.22
N ALA A 112 24.01 18.58 5.99
CA ALA A 112 22.91 19.12 5.23
C ALA A 112 22.82 18.45 3.86
N SER A 113 21.60 18.32 3.34
CA SER A 113 21.32 17.78 2.01
C SER A 113 20.21 18.57 1.37
N LEU A 114 20.44 19.05 0.14
CA LEU A 114 19.43 19.57 -0.75
C LEU A 114 19.23 18.55 -1.88
N GLY A 115 18.00 18.15 -2.15
CA GLY A 115 17.73 17.22 -3.23
C GLY A 115 16.32 17.32 -3.74
N GLY A 116 16.02 16.54 -4.76
CA GLY A 116 14.69 16.50 -5.36
C GLY A 116 14.55 15.42 -6.41
N ALA A 117 13.34 15.29 -6.92
CA ALA A 117 12.99 14.37 -7.98
C ALA A 117 11.96 15.00 -8.93
N LEU A 118 12.02 14.61 -10.20
CA LEU A 118 10.99 14.85 -11.19
C LEU A 118 10.71 13.54 -11.89
N ASN A 119 9.48 13.06 -11.80
CA ASN A 119 9.07 11.77 -12.33
C ASN A 119 7.78 11.91 -13.14
N ARG A 120 7.64 11.09 -14.16
CA ARG A 120 6.40 10.95 -14.92
C ARG A 120 6.07 9.47 -15.12
N TYR A 121 4.83 9.14 -14.85
CA TYR A 121 4.18 7.89 -15.24
C TYR A 121 3.18 8.20 -16.36
N ASP A 122 3.06 7.27 -17.32
CA ASP A 122 2.06 7.31 -18.37
C ASP A 122 1.69 5.86 -18.71
N GLY A 123 0.41 5.52 -18.66
CA GLY A 123 -0.02 4.14 -18.83
C GLY A 123 -1.44 3.99 -19.33
N ASP A 124 -1.58 3.15 -20.36
CA ASP A 124 -2.85 2.69 -20.89
C ASP A 124 -3.31 1.43 -20.19
N HIS A 125 -4.60 1.39 -19.82
CA HIS A 125 -5.32 0.22 -19.35
C HIS A 125 -6.48 -0.07 -20.29
N PHE A 126 -6.59 -1.30 -20.77
CA PHE A 126 -7.62 -1.66 -21.75
C PHE A 126 -8.01 -3.13 -21.65
N GLY A 127 -9.22 -3.43 -22.12
CA GLY A 127 -9.77 -4.79 -22.11
C GLY A 127 -10.35 -5.20 -23.46
N LYS A 128 -10.16 -6.48 -23.80
CA LYS A 128 -10.64 -7.11 -25.03
C LYS A 128 -11.43 -8.37 -24.70
N VAL A 129 -12.45 -8.64 -25.51
CA VAL A 129 -13.14 -9.93 -25.52
C VAL A 129 -12.46 -10.83 -26.55
N LEU A 130 -11.98 -11.99 -26.12
CA LEU A 130 -11.27 -12.94 -26.98
C LEU A 130 -12.20 -14.01 -27.56
N TRP A 131 -13.26 -14.38 -26.82
CA TRP A 131 -14.22 -15.40 -27.21
C TRP A 131 -15.56 -15.19 -26.48
N VAL A 132 -16.64 -15.56 -27.15
CA VAL A 132 -17.99 -15.56 -26.57
C VAL A 132 -18.68 -16.84 -27.01
N LYS A 133 -19.29 -17.54 -26.07
CA LYS A 133 -20.02 -18.79 -26.30
C LYS A 133 -21.20 -18.56 -27.25
N ASN A 134 -21.34 -19.45 -28.24
CA ASN A 134 -22.42 -19.42 -29.25
C ASN A 134 -22.47 -18.16 -30.14
N TYR A 135 -21.47 -17.30 -30.08
CA TYR A 135 -21.38 -16.14 -30.96
C TYR A 135 -21.07 -16.57 -32.39
N ILE A 136 -21.90 -16.16 -33.32
CA ILE A 136 -21.74 -16.45 -34.76
C ILE A 136 -21.22 -15.16 -35.42
N GLY A 137 -19.92 -15.09 -35.68
CA GLY A 137 -19.25 -13.95 -36.28
C GLY A 137 -17.82 -13.85 -35.84
N GLU A 138 -17.11 -12.90 -36.44
CA GLU A 138 -15.74 -12.57 -35.99
C GLU A 138 -15.80 -11.45 -34.97
N LEU A 139 -15.13 -11.65 -33.82
CA LEU A 139 -14.88 -10.57 -32.87
C LEU A 139 -13.86 -9.61 -33.46
N ASN A 140 -14.13 -8.31 -33.37
CA ASN A 140 -13.16 -7.31 -33.80
C ASN A 140 -11.95 -7.32 -32.85
N PRO A 141 -10.74 -7.74 -33.28
CA PRO A 141 -9.55 -7.81 -32.42
C PRO A 141 -9.05 -6.43 -31.96
N ASP A 142 -9.49 -5.35 -32.62
CA ASP A 142 -9.12 -3.98 -32.30
C ASP A 142 -10.16 -3.31 -31.37
N HIS A 143 -11.25 -3.99 -31.05
CA HIS A 143 -12.26 -3.47 -30.15
C HIS A 143 -11.82 -3.62 -28.69
N ASP A 144 -11.61 -2.48 -28.03
CA ASP A 144 -11.43 -2.42 -26.59
C ASP A 144 -12.80 -2.12 -25.94
N TYR A 145 -13.31 -3.01 -25.07
CA TYR A 145 -14.58 -2.76 -24.39
C TYR A 145 -14.43 -1.68 -23.30
N TYR A 146 -13.21 -1.48 -22.79
CA TYR A 146 -12.80 -0.30 -22.06
C TYR A 146 -11.37 0.09 -22.43
N ARG A 147 -11.08 1.36 -22.36
CA ARG A 147 -9.73 1.93 -22.44
C ARG A 147 -9.66 3.23 -21.68
N ASN A 148 -8.65 3.37 -20.88
CA ASN A 148 -8.31 4.63 -20.26
C ASN A 148 -6.79 4.81 -20.19
N ASN A 149 -6.38 6.06 -20.14
CA ASN A 149 -4.99 6.47 -19.93
C ASN A 149 -4.86 7.15 -18.58
N ALA A 150 -3.80 6.82 -17.84
CA ALA A 150 -3.42 7.51 -16.62
C ALA A 150 -2.05 8.16 -16.78
N THR A 151 -1.95 9.46 -16.46
CA THR A 151 -0.69 10.18 -16.38
C THR A 151 -0.50 10.73 -14.97
N LYS A 152 0.71 10.62 -14.44
CA LYS A 152 1.09 11.21 -13.15
C LYS A 152 2.44 11.90 -13.30
N ASN A 153 2.45 13.21 -13.07
CA ASN A 153 3.67 14.00 -12.93
C ASN A 153 3.89 14.24 -11.45
N ASP A 154 5.08 13.96 -10.94
CA ASP A 154 5.43 14.04 -9.53
C ASP A 154 6.79 14.74 -9.39
N GLY A 155 6.77 15.93 -8.83
CA GLY A 155 7.95 16.73 -8.57
C GLY A 155 8.09 17.04 -7.09
N ASN A 156 9.30 16.90 -6.55
CA ASN A 156 9.58 17.33 -5.19
C ASN A 156 10.96 17.96 -5.05
N ILE A 157 11.08 18.81 -4.05
CA ILE A 157 12.36 19.36 -3.56
C ILE A 157 12.38 19.26 -2.05
N TYR A 158 13.54 18.94 -1.48
CA TYR A 158 13.71 18.85 -0.03
C TYR A 158 15.02 19.45 0.44
N LEU A 159 14.99 19.98 1.65
CA LEU A 159 16.18 20.41 2.41
C LEU A 159 16.19 19.66 3.75
N LYS A 160 17.24 18.89 3.99
CA LYS A 160 17.49 18.20 5.27
C LYS A 160 18.71 18.78 5.94
N ALA A 161 18.65 18.97 7.24
CA ALA A 161 19.80 19.41 8.03
C ALA A 161 19.80 18.73 9.39
N ASN A 162 20.97 18.28 9.81
CA ASN A 162 21.30 17.86 11.17
C ASN A 162 22.39 18.77 11.70
N TYR A 163 22.14 19.38 12.85
CA TYR A 163 23.10 20.29 13.46
C TYR A 163 23.34 19.95 14.94
N GLU A 164 24.57 19.72 15.31
CA GLU A 164 24.97 19.56 16.71
C GLU A 164 25.02 20.93 17.38
N LEU A 165 24.00 21.26 18.20
CA LEU A 165 23.84 22.51 18.91
C LEU A 165 24.96 22.68 19.98
N VAL A 166 25.08 21.65 20.82
CA VAL A 166 26.16 21.48 21.81
C VAL A 166 26.50 19.99 21.85
N SER A 167 27.61 19.62 22.46
CA SER A 167 28.01 18.22 22.57
C SER A 167 26.89 17.34 23.11
N GLY A 168 26.51 16.36 22.32
CA GLY A 168 25.43 15.43 22.64
C GLY A 168 24.01 15.91 22.37
N LEU A 169 23.75 17.19 22.04
CA LEU A 169 22.43 17.69 21.67
C LEU A 169 22.40 18.08 20.18
N SER A 170 21.60 17.40 19.41
CA SER A 170 21.43 17.66 17.98
C SER A 170 19.99 18.04 17.65
N ALA A 171 19.84 18.98 16.72
CA ALA A 171 18.57 19.30 16.09
C ALA A 171 18.56 18.79 14.65
N TYR A 172 17.41 18.30 14.19
CA TYR A 172 17.20 18.03 12.77
C TYR A 172 16.00 18.78 12.24
N LEU A 173 16.10 19.11 10.94
CA LEU A 173 15.05 19.72 10.15
C LEU A 173 15.00 19.02 8.80
N ASP A 174 13.79 18.69 8.33
CA ASP A 174 13.54 18.18 6.99
C ASP A 174 12.32 18.94 6.44
N LEU A 175 12.53 19.69 5.38
CA LEU A 175 11.49 20.45 4.70
C LEU A 175 11.34 19.87 3.30
N GLN A 176 10.16 19.41 2.97
CA GLN A 176 9.85 18.91 1.63
C GLN A 176 8.62 19.63 1.07
N TYR A 177 8.73 20.08 -0.16
CA TYR A 177 7.60 20.46 -0.99
C TYR A 177 7.45 19.44 -2.13
N ARG A 178 6.23 18.96 -2.38
CA ARG A 178 5.90 18.01 -3.44
C ARG A 178 4.67 18.48 -4.17
N HIS A 179 4.75 18.52 -5.49
CA HIS A 179 3.64 18.81 -6.40
C HIS A 179 3.35 17.57 -7.24
N ILE A 180 2.07 17.20 -7.34
CA ILE A 180 1.61 16.06 -8.13
C ILE A 180 0.45 16.54 -8.99
N ASN A 181 0.54 16.31 -10.30
CA ASN A 181 -0.61 16.36 -11.19
C ASN A 181 -0.96 14.94 -11.63
N TYR A 182 -2.21 14.52 -11.41
CA TYR A 182 -2.69 13.19 -11.69
C TYR A 182 -3.96 13.23 -12.54
N LYS A 183 -3.91 12.57 -13.72
CA LYS A 183 -5.02 12.51 -14.68
C LYS A 183 -5.34 11.08 -15.01
N ILE A 184 -6.65 10.76 -15.08
CA ILE A 184 -7.14 9.49 -15.61
C ILE A 184 -8.31 9.80 -16.53
N ASN A 185 -8.22 9.45 -17.80
CA ASN A 185 -9.25 9.74 -18.79
C ASN A 185 -9.60 8.49 -19.61
N GLY A 186 -10.90 8.32 -19.88
CA GLY A 186 -11.41 7.24 -20.72
C GLY A 186 -12.49 6.40 -20.04
N LEU A 187 -12.64 5.15 -20.45
CA LEU A 187 -13.61 4.22 -19.90
C LEU A 187 -12.93 3.27 -18.92
N ASN A 188 -13.55 3.03 -17.77
CA ASN A 188 -13.12 2.02 -16.79
C ASN A 188 -13.82 0.69 -17.01
N ASP A 189 -13.22 -0.41 -16.56
CA ASP A 189 -13.81 -1.74 -16.53
C ASP A 189 -14.81 -1.88 -15.37
N LYS A 190 -15.81 -1.03 -15.37
CA LYS A 190 -16.93 -1.03 -14.41
C LYS A 190 -18.17 -0.52 -15.11
N TYR A 191 -19.21 -1.38 -15.20
CA TYR A 191 -20.46 -0.99 -15.83
C TYR A 191 -21.39 -0.37 -14.79
N ASN A 192 -21.88 0.83 -15.07
CA ASN A 192 -22.83 1.53 -14.20
C ASN A 192 -24.25 1.22 -14.66
N TRP A 193 -24.87 0.25 -14.02
CA TRP A 193 -26.27 -0.17 -14.28
C TRP A 193 -27.28 0.87 -13.80
N THR A 194 -26.89 1.71 -12.86
CA THR A 194 -27.76 2.62 -12.11
C THR A 194 -27.74 4.04 -12.66
N ALA A 195 -26.88 4.33 -13.64
CA ALA A 195 -26.88 5.61 -14.31
C ALA A 195 -28.19 5.83 -15.09
N ALA A 196 -28.59 7.10 -15.26
CA ALA A 196 -29.74 7.46 -16.10
C ALA A 196 -29.64 6.89 -17.53
N THR A 197 -28.43 6.68 -18.02
CA THR A 197 -28.12 5.89 -19.22
C THR A 197 -27.05 4.88 -18.80
N PRO A 198 -27.40 3.59 -18.62
CA PRO A 198 -26.45 2.57 -18.25
C PRO A 198 -25.30 2.47 -19.25
N GLY A 199 -24.07 2.26 -18.75
CA GLY A 199 -22.87 2.20 -19.57
C GLY A 199 -21.60 2.03 -18.75
N MET A 200 -20.47 1.87 -19.46
CA MET A 200 -19.16 1.82 -18.81
C MET A 200 -18.88 3.12 -18.06
N GLN A 201 -18.29 3.00 -16.85
CA GLN A 201 -17.89 4.15 -16.06
C GLN A 201 -16.91 5.02 -16.85
N LYS A 202 -17.25 6.30 -17.01
CA LYS A 202 -16.36 7.28 -17.60
C LYS A 202 -15.48 7.89 -16.53
N LEU A 203 -14.17 7.79 -16.71
CA LEU A 203 -13.16 8.47 -15.92
C LEU A 203 -12.82 9.80 -16.55
N ASP A 204 -12.85 10.87 -15.76
CA ASP A 204 -12.44 12.23 -16.13
C ASP A 204 -11.85 12.90 -14.88
N ILE A 205 -10.66 12.42 -14.49
CA ILE A 205 -9.97 12.81 -13.27
C ILE A 205 -8.79 13.69 -13.65
N ASP A 206 -8.73 14.88 -13.08
CA ASP A 206 -7.64 15.85 -13.23
C ASP A 206 -7.42 16.53 -11.87
N GLU A 207 -6.47 15.98 -11.09
CA GLU A 207 -6.22 16.38 -9.71
C GLU A 207 -4.81 16.95 -9.56
N ASP A 208 -4.71 18.05 -8.85
CA ASP A 208 -3.45 18.68 -8.46
C ASP A 208 -3.30 18.64 -6.94
N PHE A 209 -2.14 18.16 -6.47
CA PHE A 209 -1.82 18.12 -5.06
C PHE A 209 -0.53 18.88 -4.78
N ASP A 210 -0.62 19.80 -3.81
CA ASP A 210 0.51 20.57 -3.29
C ASP A 210 0.73 20.22 -1.83
N PHE A 211 1.84 19.55 -1.52
CA PHE A 211 2.15 19.06 -0.21
C PHE A 211 3.38 19.74 0.36
N PHE A 212 3.24 20.29 1.56
CA PHE A 212 4.36 20.73 2.37
C PHE A 212 4.50 19.80 3.57
N ASN A 213 5.62 19.07 3.65
CA ASN A 213 5.90 18.02 4.62
C ASN A 213 7.10 18.40 5.50
N PRO A 214 6.94 19.31 6.48
CA PRO A 214 7.99 19.65 7.41
C PRO A 214 8.15 18.57 8.48
N LYS A 215 9.42 18.31 8.87
CA LYS A 215 9.78 17.50 10.04
C LYS A 215 10.84 18.21 10.83
N ALA A 216 10.71 18.21 12.15
CA ALA A 216 11.70 18.77 13.04
C ALA A 216 11.81 17.94 14.32
N GLY A 217 12.98 17.91 14.92
CA GLY A 217 13.17 17.23 16.19
C GLY A 217 14.49 17.53 16.86
N LEU A 218 14.57 17.11 18.10
CA LEU A 218 15.75 17.19 18.94
C LEU A 218 16.15 15.78 19.39
N SER A 219 17.43 15.53 19.44
CA SER A 219 17.99 14.30 20.01
C SER A 219 19.11 14.65 20.97
N TRP A 220 18.98 14.22 22.21
CA TRP A 220 19.93 14.50 23.26
C TRP A 220 20.55 13.21 23.80
N GLN A 221 21.84 13.03 23.52
CA GLN A 221 22.70 12.03 24.16
C GLN A 221 23.13 12.58 25.52
N ILE A 222 22.41 12.26 26.57
CA ILE A 222 22.61 12.78 27.93
C ILE A 222 23.94 12.33 28.45
N ASP A 223 24.25 11.05 28.26
CA ASP A 223 25.57 10.46 28.54
C ASP A 223 25.81 9.27 27.59
N ARG A 224 26.81 8.42 27.88
CA ARG A 224 27.16 7.28 27.01
C ARG A 224 26.03 6.25 26.85
N ASN A 225 25.12 6.20 27.80
CA ASN A 225 24.10 5.15 27.91
C ASN A 225 22.68 5.67 27.65
N HIS A 226 22.42 6.97 27.85
CA HIS A 226 21.08 7.55 27.88
C HIS A 226 20.87 8.52 26.74
N ARG A 227 19.81 8.28 25.95
CA ARG A 227 19.39 9.17 24.86
C ARG A 227 17.89 9.47 24.97
N LEU A 228 17.54 10.74 24.80
CA LEU A 228 16.18 11.25 24.69
C LEU A 228 15.99 11.86 23.32
N TYR A 229 14.82 11.69 22.70
CA TYR A 229 14.47 12.41 21.49
C TYR A 229 13.00 12.81 21.47
N GLY A 230 12.71 13.87 20.73
CA GLY A 230 11.34 14.28 20.44
C GLY A 230 11.27 14.81 19.02
N SER A 231 10.18 14.52 18.33
CA SER A 231 9.97 14.92 16.94
C SER A 231 8.53 15.29 16.66
N PHE A 232 8.38 16.15 15.66
CA PHE A 232 7.13 16.49 15.02
C PHE A 232 7.28 16.37 13.53
N SER A 233 6.28 15.78 12.86
CA SER A 233 6.26 15.70 11.41
C SER A 233 4.86 15.91 10.84
N VAL A 234 4.81 16.45 9.62
CA VAL A 234 3.62 16.51 8.79
C VAL A 234 3.87 15.67 7.55
N ALA A 235 2.91 14.83 7.21
CA ALA A 235 2.96 14.02 6.00
C ALA A 235 1.62 14.09 5.26
N HIS A 236 1.68 14.04 3.94
CA HIS A 236 0.50 13.94 3.08
C HIS A 236 0.66 12.74 2.15
N LYS A 237 -0.48 12.16 1.77
CA LYS A 237 -0.54 11.08 0.79
C LYS A 237 -1.74 11.29 -0.12
N GLU A 238 -1.47 11.31 -1.42
CA GLU A 238 -2.48 11.36 -2.45
C GLU A 238 -3.21 10.02 -2.57
N PRO A 239 -4.48 10.02 -3.03
CA PRO A 239 -5.18 8.80 -3.38
C PRO A 239 -4.46 8.04 -4.49
N THR A 240 -4.53 6.72 -4.43
CA THR A 240 -4.04 5.84 -5.50
C THR A 240 -5.08 5.70 -6.61
N ARG A 241 -4.67 5.13 -7.76
CA ARG A 241 -5.59 4.83 -8.86
C ARG A 241 -6.84 4.07 -8.37
N ASN A 242 -6.65 3.02 -7.57
CA ASN A 242 -7.72 2.17 -7.10
C ASN A 242 -8.77 2.93 -6.27
N ASN A 243 -8.35 3.97 -5.53
CA ASN A 243 -9.29 4.80 -4.79
C ASN A 243 -10.25 5.56 -5.72
N TYR A 244 -9.87 5.84 -6.97
CA TYR A 244 -10.73 6.48 -7.97
C TYR A 244 -11.53 5.47 -8.79
N THR A 245 -10.96 4.30 -9.09
CA THR A 245 -11.56 3.34 -10.04
C THR A 245 -12.45 2.30 -9.37
N ASP A 246 -12.16 1.94 -8.11
CA ASP A 246 -12.83 0.85 -7.41
C ASP A 246 -13.91 1.38 -6.44
N GLY A 247 -13.84 2.67 -6.07
CA GLY A 247 -14.82 3.34 -5.20
C GLY A 247 -16.19 3.51 -5.81
N TYR A 248 -17.12 4.02 -5.01
CA TYR A 248 -18.45 4.39 -5.48
C TYR A 248 -18.38 5.59 -6.43
N PHE A 249 -19.30 5.66 -7.39
CA PHE A 249 -19.31 6.62 -8.50
C PHE A 249 -19.49 8.11 -8.09
N THR A 250 -19.74 8.40 -6.82
CA THR A 250 -20.30 9.68 -6.37
C THR A 250 -19.32 10.61 -5.69
N GLU A 251 -18.17 10.13 -5.19
CA GLU A 251 -17.23 10.98 -4.46
C GLU A 251 -15.78 10.70 -4.90
N HIS A 252 -15.04 11.77 -5.19
CA HIS A 252 -13.60 11.69 -5.39
C HIS A 252 -12.90 11.53 -4.04
N PRO A 253 -11.93 10.61 -3.93
CA PRO A 253 -11.15 10.47 -2.71
C PRO A 253 -10.28 11.71 -2.48
N LYS A 254 -10.07 12.06 -1.21
CA LYS A 254 -9.24 13.18 -0.79
C LYS A 254 -7.85 12.71 -0.40
N ALA A 255 -6.87 13.60 -0.52
CA ALA A 255 -5.55 13.36 0.04
C ALA A 255 -5.59 13.35 1.57
N GLU A 256 -4.95 12.36 2.19
CA GLU A 256 -4.82 12.29 3.65
C GLU A 256 -3.69 13.19 4.15
N ARG A 257 -3.85 13.72 5.36
CA ARG A 257 -2.84 14.47 6.09
C ARG A 257 -2.64 13.90 7.48
N LEU A 258 -1.38 13.76 7.85
CA LEU A 258 -0.92 13.27 9.15
C LEU A 258 -0.13 14.37 9.87
N PHE A 259 -0.46 14.57 11.15
CA PHE A 259 0.39 15.23 12.13
C PHE A 259 0.89 14.17 13.11
N ASP A 260 2.20 14.00 13.19
CA ASP A 260 2.84 12.97 13.98
C ASP A 260 3.77 13.58 15.03
N TYR A 261 3.54 13.20 16.29
CA TYR A 261 4.28 13.63 17.47
C TYR A 261 4.90 12.40 18.12
N GLU A 262 6.20 12.42 18.31
CA GLU A 262 6.93 11.34 18.98
C GLU A 262 7.80 11.85 20.12
N LEU A 263 7.89 11.06 21.17
CA LEU A 263 8.81 11.24 22.29
C LEU A 263 9.38 9.89 22.69
N GLY A 264 10.71 9.75 22.57
CA GLY A 264 11.36 8.48 22.85
C GLY A 264 12.56 8.61 23.75
N TYR A 265 12.77 7.57 24.55
CA TYR A 265 13.94 7.40 25.40
C TYR A 265 14.57 6.05 25.15
N THR A 266 15.92 6.02 25.10
CA THR A 266 16.68 4.78 24.99
C THR A 266 17.80 4.74 26.03
N PHE A 267 18.00 3.54 26.57
CA PHE A 267 19.12 3.17 27.43
C PHE A 267 19.91 2.04 26.75
N ALA A 268 21.21 2.13 26.72
CA ALA A 268 22.06 1.05 26.23
C ALA A 268 23.38 0.99 26.98
N ASN A 269 23.78 -0.23 27.40
CA ASN A 269 25.11 -0.52 27.92
C ASN A 269 25.67 -1.81 27.27
N SER A 270 26.70 -2.42 27.84
CA SER A 270 27.35 -3.61 27.24
C SER A 270 26.46 -4.87 27.16
N TRP A 271 25.43 -5.01 28.01
CA TRP A 271 24.63 -6.21 28.11
C TRP A 271 23.12 -5.97 28.01
N LEU A 272 22.65 -4.73 28.19
CA LEU A 272 21.23 -4.36 28.16
C LEU A 272 21.03 -3.16 27.24
N HIS A 273 20.01 -3.24 26.37
CA HIS A 273 19.41 -2.08 25.76
C HIS A 273 17.91 -2.07 26.10
N ALA A 274 17.35 -0.90 26.30
CA ALA A 274 15.93 -0.72 26.56
C ALA A 274 15.46 0.61 25.98
N GLY A 275 14.21 0.69 25.59
CA GLY A 275 13.64 1.92 25.04
C GLY A 275 12.13 1.97 25.19
N ALA A 276 11.63 3.20 25.19
CA ALA A 276 10.22 3.50 25.13
C ALA A 276 10.02 4.64 24.13
N ASN A 277 9.04 4.52 23.26
CA ASN A 277 8.58 5.55 22.33
C ASN A 277 7.09 5.79 22.54
N PHE A 278 6.71 6.99 22.84
CA PHE A 278 5.33 7.44 22.83
C PHE A 278 5.06 8.14 21.50
N TYR A 279 3.92 7.86 20.86
CA TYR A 279 3.49 8.52 19.65
C TYR A 279 2.02 8.94 19.72
N TYR A 280 1.73 10.04 19.01
CA TYR A 280 0.38 10.51 18.74
C TYR A 280 0.31 10.97 17.29
N MET A 281 -0.50 10.28 16.51
CA MET A 281 -0.72 10.51 15.09
C MET A 281 -2.15 11.00 14.89
N ASP A 282 -2.32 12.26 14.47
CA ASP A 282 -3.61 12.88 14.16
C ASP A 282 -3.79 12.95 12.64
N TYR A 283 -4.84 12.30 12.14
CA TYR A 283 -5.12 12.21 10.72
C TYR A 283 -6.34 13.02 10.34
N LYS A 284 -6.27 13.67 9.18
CA LYS A 284 -7.38 14.28 8.48
C LYS A 284 -7.56 13.60 7.12
N ASP A 285 -8.82 13.30 6.79
CA ASP A 285 -9.22 12.60 5.56
C ASP A 285 -8.42 11.31 5.33
N GLN A 286 -8.14 10.52 6.40
CA GLN A 286 -7.38 9.28 6.28
C GLN A 286 -8.11 8.29 5.38
N LEU A 287 -7.38 7.67 4.45
CA LEU A 287 -7.85 6.53 3.66
C LEU A 287 -7.75 5.25 4.51
N VAL A 288 -8.87 4.80 5.05
CA VAL A 288 -8.96 3.58 5.87
C VAL A 288 -9.60 2.46 5.08
N LEU A 289 -9.20 1.22 5.36
CA LEU A 289 -9.78 0.03 4.74
C LEU A 289 -11.24 -0.11 5.15
N THR A 290 -12.14 -0.33 4.18
CA THR A 290 -13.58 -0.50 4.41
C THR A 290 -13.92 -1.89 4.94
N GLY A 291 -13.07 -2.88 4.69
CA GLY A 291 -13.33 -4.30 4.89
C GLY A 291 -13.83 -5.00 3.63
N GLU A 292 -14.10 -4.25 2.56
CA GLU A 292 -14.52 -4.75 1.26
C GLU A 292 -13.32 -5.05 0.37
N LEU A 293 -13.51 -5.93 -0.61
CA LEU A 293 -12.54 -6.27 -1.63
C LEU A 293 -13.07 -5.87 -3.01
N ASN A 294 -12.17 -5.42 -3.89
CA ASN A 294 -12.51 -5.20 -5.29
C ASN A 294 -12.59 -6.54 -6.07
N GLU A 295 -12.90 -6.49 -7.36
CA GLU A 295 -13.04 -7.67 -8.23
C GLU A 295 -11.82 -8.58 -8.30
N ILE A 296 -10.62 -8.07 -7.99
CA ILE A 296 -9.36 -8.83 -8.02
C ILE A 296 -8.86 -9.19 -6.61
N GLY A 297 -9.69 -8.96 -5.58
CA GLY A 297 -9.38 -9.30 -4.18
C GLY A 297 -8.49 -8.28 -3.46
N GLU A 298 -8.29 -7.08 -3.99
CA GLU A 298 -7.60 -6.01 -3.28
C GLU A 298 -8.54 -5.28 -2.32
N ALA A 299 -8.00 -4.91 -1.16
CA ALA A 299 -8.77 -4.21 -0.14
C ALA A 299 -9.14 -2.78 -0.56
N MET A 300 -10.42 -2.45 -0.47
CA MET A 300 -10.92 -1.10 -0.76
C MET A 300 -10.70 -0.16 0.42
N ALA A 301 -10.52 1.12 0.13
CA ALA A 301 -10.34 2.15 1.14
C ALA A 301 -11.20 3.37 0.83
N SER A 302 -11.71 4.01 1.89
CA SER A 302 -12.46 5.26 1.82
C SER A 302 -11.91 6.29 2.83
N ASN A 303 -12.17 7.59 2.56
CA ASN A 303 -11.76 8.63 3.50
C ASN A 303 -12.66 8.66 4.73
N VAL A 304 -12.02 8.83 5.90
CA VAL A 304 -12.70 9.23 7.13
C VAL A 304 -12.22 10.61 7.54
N PRO A 305 -13.12 11.53 7.97
CA PRO A 305 -12.75 12.93 8.22
C PRO A 305 -11.66 13.09 9.26
N ASP A 306 -11.80 12.39 10.39
CA ASP A 306 -10.93 12.50 11.54
C ASP A 306 -10.62 11.12 12.12
N SER A 307 -9.36 10.83 12.33
CA SER A 307 -8.91 9.62 13.01
C SER A 307 -7.59 9.85 13.74
N TYR A 308 -7.28 9.01 14.70
CA TYR A 308 -5.99 9.07 15.39
C TYR A 308 -5.44 7.69 15.71
N ARG A 309 -4.13 7.65 15.86
CA ARG A 309 -3.39 6.53 16.42
C ARG A 309 -2.52 7.05 17.55
N THR A 310 -2.59 6.44 18.71
CA THR A 310 -1.72 6.79 19.85
C THR A 310 -1.27 5.54 20.54
N GLY A 311 -0.06 5.55 21.06
CA GLY A 311 0.44 4.37 21.75
C GLY A 311 1.81 4.56 22.36
N ILE A 312 2.24 3.50 23.02
CA ILE A 312 3.59 3.34 23.53
C ILE A 312 4.21 2.07 22.96
N GLU A 313 5.41 2.22 22.46
CA GLU A 313 6.24 1.11 22.01
C GLU A 313 7.36 0.91 23.02
N LEU A 314 7.47 -0.29 23.54
CA LEU A 314 8.48 -0.70 24.51
C LEU A 314 9.41 -1.71 23.87
N MET A 315 10.71 -1.55 24.07
CA MET A 315 11.70 -2.54 23.64
C MET A 315 12.73 -2.80 24.74
N ALA A 316 13.15 -4.05 24.85
CA ALA A 316 14.28 -4.42 25.67
C ALA A 316 15.05 -5.57 25.05
N GLY A 317 16.37 -5.60 25.23
CA GLY A 317 17.22 -6.70 24.79
C GLY A 317 18.38 -6.90 25.74
N ILE A 318 18.63 -8.16 26.05
CA ILE A 318 19.72 -8.62 26.91
C ILE A 318 20.64 -9.52 26.08
N LYS A 319 21.94 -9.28 26.20
CA LYS A 319 22.98 -10.12 25.58
C LYS A 319 24.03 -10.46 26.65
N LEU A 320 24.19 -11.76 26.92
CA LEU A 320 25.13 -12.25 27.93
C LEU A 320 26.33 -12.94 27.29
N ASP A 321 27.47 -12.89 27.95
CA ASP A 321 28.73 -13.50 27.50
C ASP A 321 28.64 -15.04 27.35
N CYS A 322 27.69 -15.68 28.03
CA CYS A 322 27.44 -17.12 27.89
C CYS A 322 26.79 -17.51 26.55
N GLY A 323 26.52 -16.55 25.65
CA GLY A 323 25.89 -16.75 24.34
C GLY A 323 24.37 -16.65 24.36
N PHE A 324 23.74 -16.32 25.50
CA PHE A 324 22.31 -16.07 25.59
C PHE A 324 21.95 -14.65 25.15
N GLN A 325 20.88 -14.55 24.37
CA GLN A 325 20.29 -13.29 23.94
C GLN A 325 18.76 -13.36 24.11
N TRP A 326 18.18 -12.29 24.60
CA TRP A 326 16.73 -12.14 24.69
C TRP A 326 16.36 -10.74 24.19
N ASP A 327 15.46 -10.68 23.20
CA ASP A 327 14.91 -9.45 22.66
C ASP A 327 13.39 -9.51 22.79
N ILE A 328 12.80 -8.43 23.24
CA ILE A 328 11.35 -8.27 23.38
C ILE A 328 10.94 -6.87 22.94
N ASN A 329 9.83 -6.78 22.23
CA ASN A 329 9.16 -5.51 21.98
C ASN A 329 7.64 -5.67 22.13
N ALA A 330 7.01 -4.63 22.62
CA ALA A 330 5.57 -4.58 22.84
C ALA A 330 5.04 -3.22 22.39
N THR A 331 3.94 -3.23 21.63
CA THR A 331 3.19 -2.03 21.25
C THR A 331 1.81 -2.10 21.91
N LEU A 332 1.49 -1.07 22.68
CA LEU A 332 0.16 -0.82 23.22
C LEU A 332 -0.38 0.40 22.49
N SER A 333 -1.47 0.24 21.77
CA SER A 333 -1.99 1.31 20.90
C SER A 333 -3.50 1.49 21.05
N LYS A 334 -3.97 2.66 20.67
CA LYS A 334 -5.38 2.98 20.51
C LYS A 334 -5.53 3.66 19.15
N ASN A 335 -6.26 3.00 18.25
CA ASN A 335 -6.44 3.42 16.86
C ASN A 335 -7.93 3.64 16.62
N ARG A 336 -8.37 4.90 16.36
CA ARG A 336 -9.80 5.23 16.30
C ARG A 336 -10.12 6.15 15.13
N VAL A 337 -11.24 5.84 14.47
CA VAL A 337 -11.99 6.80 13.67
C VAL A 337 -12.92 7.56 14.60
N GLN A 338 -12.93 8.88 14.51
CA GLN A 338 -13.78 9.75 15.31
C GLN A 338 -15.12 9.97 14.62
N ASN A 339 -16.22 9.86 15.39
CA ASN A 339 -17.58 10.07 14.89
C ASN A 339 -17.89 9.31 13.60
N PHE A 340 -17.46 8.05 13.52
CA PHE A 340 -17.64 7.23 12.33
C PHE A 340 -19.10 7.13 11.92
N THR A 341 -19.34 7.36 10.66
CA THR A 341 -20.67 7.27 10.03
C THR A 341 -20.59 6.25 8.90
N GLU A 342 -21.44 5.26 8.95
CA GLU A 342 -21.58 4.22 7.94
C GLU A 342 -22.82 4.51 7.09
N THR A 343 -22.68 4.43 5.77
CA THR A 343 -23.82 4.52 4.85
C THR A 343 -24.06 3.15 4.26
N LEU A 344 -25.22 2.57 4.56
CA LEU A 344 -25.67 1.29 4.01
C LEU A 344 -26.73 1.56 2.95
N PHE A 345 -26.67 0.83 1.84
CA PHE A 345 -27.68 0.86 0.78
C PHE A 345 -28.50 -0.42 0.83
N GLU A 346 -29.81 -0.32 0.66
CA GLU A 346 -30.71 -1.49 0.66
C GLU A 346 -30.39 -2.46 -0.48
N ASN A 347 -29.98 -1.93 -1.62
CA ASN A 347 -29.52 -2.67 -2.80
C ASN A 347 -28.39 -1.88 -3.47
N GLU A 348 -27.56 -2.52 -4.29
CA GLU A 348 -26.58 -1.85 -5.17
C GLU A 348 -27.23 -1.07 -6.32
N GLU A 349 -28.58 -0.98 -6.36
CA GLU A 349 -29.34 -0.26 -7.37
C GLU A 349 -29.44 1.24 -7.07
N ALA A 350 -29.32 2.07 -8.11
CA ALA A 350 -29.46 3.53 -7.99
C ALA A 350 -30.85 3.91 -7.48
N GLY A 351 -30.86 4.75 -6.46
CA GLY A 351 -32.07 5.26 -5.85
C GLY A 351 -32.58 4.39 -4.70
N SER A 352 -31.87 3.34 -4.29
CA SER A 352 -32.15 2.65 -3.03
C SER A 352 -32.00 3.60 -1.85
N GLU A 353 -32.85 3.48 -0.83
CA GLU A 353 -32.75 4.27 0.39
C GLU A 353 -31.39 4.01 1.06
N ALA A 354 -30.66 5.09 1.31
CA ALA A 354 -29.40 5.02 2.05
C ALA A 354 -29.69 5.19 3.55
N TRP A 355 -29.23 4.25 4.36
CA TRP A 355 -29.31 4.36 5.81
C TRP A 355 -27.98 4.85 6.36
N VAL A 356 -28.05 5.93 7.13
CA VAL A 356 -26.88 6.51 7.77
C VAL A 356 -26.84 6.09 9.24
N ILE A 357 -25.88 5.27 9.61
CA ILE A 357 -25.68 4.79 10.97
C ILE A 357 -24.51 5.56 11.60
N LYS A 358 -24.75 6.21 12.73
CA LYS A 358 -23.72 6.91 13.50
C LYS A 358 -23.20 6.00 14.60
N HIS A 359 -21.95 5.60 14.48
CA HIS A 359 -21.30 4.67 15.42
C HIS A 359 -20.53 5.38 16.56
N GLY A 360 -20.26 6.69 16.45
CA GLY A 360 -19.33 7.39 17.35
C GLY A 360 -17.87 7.00 17.09
N ASP A 361 -17.05 6.96 18.14
CA ASP A 361 -15.62 6.59 17.99
C ASP A 361 -15.46 5.08 17.87
N THR A 362 -14.92 4.63 16.74
CA THR A 362 -14.76 3.20 16.41
C THR A 362 -13.29 2.82 16.18
N PRO A 363 -12.93 1.52 16.33
CA PRO A 363 -11.60 1.04 15.95
C PRO A 363 -11.34 1.23 14.45
N ILE A 364 -10.10 1.54 14.07
CA ILE A 364 -9.67 1.45 12.68
C ILE A 364 -9.52 -0.03 12.32
N ALA A 365 -10.07 -0.44 11.16
CA ALA A 365 -9.97 -1.80 10.66
C ALA A 365 -8.50 -2.27 10.60
N PHE A 366 -8.27 -3.56 10.86
CA PHE A 366 -6.96 -4.22 10.84
C PHE A 366 -5.88 -3.54 11.70
N SER A 367 -6.31 -2.91 12.80
CA SER A 367 -5.41 -2.18 13.72
C SER A 367 -5.53 -2.74 15.13
N PRO A 368 -4.72 -3.76 15.50
CA PRO A 368 -4.76 -4.38 16.84
C PRO A 368 -4.30 -3.39 17.92
N ASP A 369 -4.92 -3.49 19.11
CA ASP A 369 -4.55 -2.63 20.24
C ASP A 369 -3.29 -3.11 20.98
N PHE A 370 -2.87 -4.39 20.77
CA PHE A 370 -1.66 -4.94 21.38
C PHE A 370 -0.92 -5.90 20.45
N ILE A 371 0.39 -5.67 20.33
CA ILE A 371 1.32 -6.53 19.62
C ILE A 371 2.52 -6.81 20.52
N LEU A 372 2.92 -8.08 20.64
CA LEU A 372 4.10 -8.50 21.39
C LEU A 372 4.98 -9.38 20.48
N ASN A 373 6.25 -9.05 20.38
CA ASN A 373 7.26 -9.88 19.74
C ASN A 373 8.33 -10.23 20.77
N ASN A 374 8.79 -11.48 20.73
CA ASN A 374 9.79 -12.01 21.63
C ASN A 374 10.76 -12.90 20.86
N ARG A 375 12.04 -12.82 21.16
CA ARG A 375 13.08 -13.67 20.58
C ARG A 375 14.05 -14.12 21.66
N PHE A 376 14.15 -15.43 21.90
CA PHE A 376 15.25 -16.04 22.64
C PHE A 376 16.27 -16.56 21.65
N GLY A 377 17.53 -16.24 21.86
CA GLY A 377 18.67 -16.72 21.09
C GLY A 377 19.72 -17.36 21.99
N TYR A 378 20.35 -18.41 21.50
CA TYR A 378 21.50 -19.04 22.16
C TYR A 378 22.54 -19.46 21.14
N THR A 379 23.78 -19.06 21.38
CA THR A 379 24.92 -19.40 20.50
C THR A 379 26.04 -20.03 21.33
N PHE A 380 26.45 -21.23 20.95
CA PHE A 380 27.54 -21.92 21.62
C PHE A 380 28.32 -22.85 20.66
N LYS A 381 29.63 -22.63 20.52
CA LYS A 381 30.55 -23.50 19.75
C LYS A 381 30.05 -23.90 18.36
N GLY A 382 29.52 -22.94 17.59
CA GLY A 382 28.96 -23.19 16.25
C GLY A 382 27.51 -23.64 16.23
N PHE A 383 26.90 -23.96 17.36
CA PHE A 383 25.48 -24.18 17.51
C PHE A 383 24.76 -22.86 17.74
N GLU A 384 23.67 -22.64 17.01
CA GLU A 384 22.77 -21.51 17.19
C GLU A 384 21.34 -22.00 17.25
N ALA A 385 20.61 -21.53 18.24
CA ALA A 385 19.17 -21.74 18.38
C ALA A 385 18.47 -20.40 18.56
N SER A 386 17.35 -20.19 17.88
CA SER A 386 16.49 -19.05 18.16
C SER A 386 15.01 -19.42 18.13
N LEU A 387 14.29 -19.01 19.17
CA LEU A 387 12.85 -19.10 19.28
C LEU A 387 12.28 -17.70 19.14
N GLN A 388 11.51 -17.46 18.09
CA GLN A 388 10.80 -16.21 17.85
C GLN A 388 9.31 -16.44 18.07
N SER A 389 8.68 -15.58 18.85
CA SER A 389 7.25 -15.67 19.16
C SER A 389 6.60 -14.33 18.94
N GLN A 390 5.39 -14.34 18.37
CA GLN A 390 4.57 -13.17 18.15
C GLN A 390 3.16 -13.41 18.66
N TYR A 391 2.64 -12.44 19.37
CA TYR A 391 1.24 -12.35 19.76
C TYR A 391 0.62 -11.09 19.18
N ILE A 392 -0.54 -11.22 18.55
CA ILE A 392 -1.35 -10.11 18.05
C ILE A 392 -2.74 -10.23 18.66
N SER A 393 -3.23 -9.15 19.27
CA SER A 393 -4.57 -9.12 19.84
C SER A 393 -5.66 -9.13 18.76
N LYS A 394 -6.90 -9.40 19.17
CA LYS A 394 -8.09 -9.31 18.33
C LYS A 394 -8.12 -7.99 17.56
N GLN A 395 -8.58 -8.01 16.31
CA GLN A 395 -8.76 -6.84 15.48
C GLN A 395 -10.06 -6.93 14.70
N TYR A 396 -10.66 -5.78 14.42
CA TYR A 396 -11.86 -5.69 13.60
C TYR A 396 -11.49 -5.65 12.13
N MET A 397 -12.31 -6.25 11.27
CA MET A 397 -12.14 -6.24 9.82
C MET A 397 -12.84 -5.04 9.15
N SER A 398 -13.77 -4.39 9.86
CA SER A 398 -14.47 -3.18 9.43
C SER A 398 -14.33 -2.05 10.46
N ASN A 399 -14.57 -0.82 10.03
CA ASN A 399 -14.58 0.34 10.93
C ASN A 399 -15.88 0.49 11.73
N ALA A 400 -16.91 -0.32 11.46
CA ALA A 400 -18.20 -0.28 12.15
C ALA A 400 -18.20 -1.01 13.51
N LYS A 401 -17.08 -1.62 13.90
CA LYS A 401 -16.93 -2.37 15.17
C LYS A 401 -17.92 -3.54 15.28
N GLN A 402 -18.14 -4.27 14.22
CA GLN A 402 -19.00 -5.45 14.19
C GLN A 402 -18.26 -6.63 14.83
N GLU A 403 -18.86 -7.24 15.88
CA GLU A 403 -18.24 -8.37 16.60
C GLU A 403 -18.17 -9.64 15.74
N GLU A 404 -19.05 -9.78 14.75
CA GLU A 404 -19.07 -10.87 13.76
C GLU A 404 -17.95 -10.73 12.72
N CYS A 405 -17.42 -9.52 12.52
CA CYS A 405 -16.38 -9.20 11.57
C CYS A 405 -15.04 -8.94 12.28
N THR A 406 -14.51 -9.97 12.94
CA THR A 406 -13.24 -9.88 13.67
C THR A 406 -12.27 -10.98 13.28
N LEU A 407 -10.99 -10.67 13.40
CA LEU A 407 -9.92 -11.66 13.45
C LEU A 407 -9.55 -11.89 14.91
N ASP A 408 -9.61 -13.14 15.34
CA ASP A 408 -9.25 -13.51 16.70
C ASP A 408 -7.77 -13.24 17.00
N ALA A 409 -7.47 -13.05 18.29
CA ALA A 409 -6.09 -12.97 18.73
C ALA A 409 -5.34 -14.27 18.42
N TYR A 410 -4.09 -14.14 18.01
CA TYR A 410 -3.26 -15.31 17.69
C TYR A 410 -1.84 -15.21 18.24
N PHE A 411 -1.24 -16.38 18.43
CA PHE A 411 0.14 -16.54 18.85
C PHE A 411 0.85 -17.50 17.92
N VAL A 412 2.00 -17.07 17.38
CA VAL A 412 2.83 -17.86 16.46
C VAL A 412 4.23 -17.94 17.01
N SER A 413 4.86 -19.14 16.92
CA SER A 413 6.25 -19.34 17.29
C SER A 413 7.02 -20.04 16.18
N ASN A 414 8.24 -19.58 15.92
CA ASN A 414 9.17 -20.14 14.95
C ASN A 414 10.46 -20.53 15.66
N LEU A 415 10.86 -21.79 15.54
CA LEU A 415 12.14 -22.31 16.04
C LEU A 415 13.12 -22.46 14.88
N ASN A 416 14.28 -21.83 14.99
CA ASN A 416 15.38 -21.99 14.05
C ASN A 416 16.58 -22.61 14.79
N LEU A 417 17.13 -23.66 14.20
CA LEU A 417 18.34 -24.33 14.70
C LEU A 417 19.36 -24.37 13.57
N SER A 418 20.59 -24.01 13.88
CA SER A 418 21.71 -24.14 12.94
C SER A 418 22.97 -24.63 13.65
N TYR A 419 23.81 -25.30 12.90
CA TYR A 419 25.12 -25.73 13.37
C TYR A 419 26.18 -25.51 12.29
N THR A 420 27.17 -24.71 12.60
CA THR A 420 28.31 -24.44 11.72
C THR A 420 29.49 -25.33 12.13
N PHE A 421 29.91 -26.20 11.24
CA PHE A 421 31.08 -27.06 11.45
C PHE A 421 32.13 -26.81 10.37
N LYS A 422 33.40 -26.97 10.75
CA LYS A 422 34.54 -26.82 9.83
C LYS A 422 34.96 -28.19 9.34
N LEU A 423 34.94 -28.43 8.04
CA LEU A 423 35.51 -29.61 7.44
C LEU A 423 37.00 -29.40 7.18
N PRO A 424 37.91 -30.28 7.73
CA PRO A 424 39.36 -30.02 7.70
C PRO A 424 39.99 -30.01 6.29
N LYS A 425 39.28 -30.43 5.26
CA LYS A 425 39.78 -30.56 3.88
C LYS A 425 39.04 -29.69 2.85
N VAL A 426 38.06 -28.89 3.24
CA VAL A 426 37.31 -28.01 2.33
C VAL A 426 37.73 -26.59 2.60
N LYS A 427 38.48 -25.97 1.67
CA LYS A 427 38.71 -24.51 1.68
C LYS A 427 37.42 -23.82 1.23
N SER A 428 36.87 -22.95 2.05
CA SER A 428 35.75 -22.07 1.73
C SER A 428 36.19 -20.99 0.75
#